data_c85044548079eb09816c0f6383b75e03
#
_entry.id   c85044548079eb09816c0f6383b75e03
#
_cell.length_a   1.000
_cell.length_b   1.000
_cell.length_c   1.000
_cell.angle_alpha   90.00
_cell.angle_beta   90.00
_cell.angle_gamma   90.00
#
_symmetry.space_group_name_H-M   'P 1'
#
loop_
_entity.id
_entity.type
_entity.pdbx_description
1 polymer ?
#
loop_
_entity_poly.entity_id
_entity_poly.type
_entity_poly.pdbx_seq_one_letter_code
_entity_poly.pdbx_strand_id
1 'polypeptide(L)'
;MSTLLVVSRSDTASMSLGHAICSSSDFDQKDSSLGDLIEFRSMDAFMITIDKIHLNSDFIGSLLEEEINHKFDDVIVLSRHYSESGRPAMTVHPIGVVTGVKLGEIGLSGGLFGTLVPPNPKMSWFLSEINRVGRVDPRLENFDLTIEATHHGPVMSLPTMYLEIGSTELQWSD
;
A
#
# COMPACT_ATOMS: atom_id res chain seq x y z
N MET A 1 10.79 0.15 15.01
CA MET A 1 10.79 -0.04 13.53
C MET A 1 9.71 0.87 12.96
N SER A 2 10.13 1.94 12.31
CA SER A 2 9.21 2.98 11.82
C SER A 2 8.66 2.63 10.44
N THR A 3 7.33 2.66 10.28
CA THR A 3 6.63 2.30 9.05
C THR A 3 5.97 3.52 8.44
N LEU A 4 6.12 3.69 7.13
CA LEU A 4 5.35 4.68 6.38
C LEU A 4 4.17 4.02 5.65
N LEU A 5 2.95 4.47 5.94
CA LEU A 5 1.76 4.15 5.17
C LEU A 5 1.56 5.21 4.07
N VAL A 6 1.29 4.78 2.85
CA VAL A 6 1.01 5.68 1.72
C VAL A 6 -0.43 5.50 1.26
N VAL A 7 -1.19 6.59 1.27
CA VAL A 7 -2.59 6.68 0.85
C VAL A 7 -2.69 7.64 -0.34
N SER A 8 -3.52 7.32 -1.32
CA SER A 8 -3.77 8.16 -2.50
C SER A 8 -5.22 8.63 -2.54
N ARG A 9 -5.44 9.95 -2.66
CA ARG A 9 -6.79 10.51 -2.89
C ARG A 9 -7.41 10.08 -4.21
N SER A 10 -6.58 9.67 -5.16
CA SER A 10 -7.03 9.20 -6.48
C SER A 10 -7.46 7.73 -6.49
N ASP A 11 -7.45 7.07 -5.32
CA ASP A 11 -7.79 5.65 -5.16
C ASP A 11 -8.78 5.48 -4.02
N THR A 12 -10.02 5.07 -4.34
CA THR A 12 -11.12 4.92 -3.38
C THR A 12 -10.77 3.92 -2.27
N ALA A 13 -10.24 2.75 -2.63
CA ALA A 13 -9.87 1.73 -1.66
C ALA A 13 -8.72 2.19 -0.75
N SER A 14 -7.74 2.91 -1.32
CA SER A 14 -6.65 3.52 -0.56
C SER A 14 -7.19 4.46 0.52
N MET A 15 -8.16 5.31 0.15
CA MET A 15 -8.81 6.23 1.09
C MET A 15 -9.63 5.50 2.14
N SER A 16 -10.42 4.47 1.77
CA SER A 16 -11.22 3.68 2.71
C SER A 16 -10.33 2.96 3.73
N LEU A 17 -9.26 2.31 3.29
CA LEU A 17 -8.28 1.67 4.17
C LEU A 17 -7.60 2.69 5.11
N GLY A 18 -7.17 3.84 4.57
CA GLY A 18 -6.59 4.92 5.37
C GLY A 18 -7.55 5.45 6.44
N HIS A 19 -8.80 5.69 6.09
CA HIS A 19 -9.84 6.13 7.02
C HIS A 19 -10.11 5.08 8.11
N ALA A 20 -10.17 3.80 7.77
CA ALA A 20 -10.36 2.73 8.74
C ALA A 20 -9.24 2.68 9.78
N ILE A 21 -7.99 2.84 9.36
CA ILE A 21 -6.81 2.91 10.25
C ILE A 21 -6.91 4.14 11.16
N CYS A 22 -7.21 5.32 10.61
CA CYS A 22 -7.36 6.55 11.39
C CYS A 22 -8.50 6.48 12.41
N SER A 23 -9.61 5.81 12.06
CA SER A 23 -10.77 5.65 12.95
C SER A 23 -10.47 4.80 14.19
N SER A 24 -9.44 3.99 14.14
CA SER A 24 -9.02 3.07 15.21
C SER A 24 -7.76 3.51 15.97
N SER A 25 -7.23 4.71 15.69
CA SER A 25 -5.93 5.15 16.21
C SER A 25 -5.90 6.65 16.47
N ASP A 26 -5.25 7.05 17.55
CA ASP A 26 -4.92 8.45 17.80
C ASP A 26 -3.68 8.86 17.02
N PHE A 27 -3.66 10.09 16.48
CA PHE A 27 -2.55 10.63 15.69
C PHE A 27 -2.40 12.15 15.88
N ASP A 28 -1.22 12.65 15.51
CA ASP A 28 -0.88 14.06 15.45
C ASP A 28 -0.64 14.47 13.99
N GLN A 29 -1.18 15.63 13.60
CA GLN A 29 -0.89 16.23 12.30
C GLN A 29 0.57 16.72 12.26
N LYS A 30 1.22 16.54 11.12
CA LYS A 30 2.57 17.01 10.84
C LYS A 30 2.58 17.82 9.55
N ASP A 31 3.49 18.75 9.45
CA ASP A 31 3.68 19.53 8.23
C ASP A 31 4.47 18.70 7.20
N SER A 32 3.99 18.70 5.95
CA SER A 32 4.70 18.15 4.81
C SER A 32 4.25 18.82 3.51
N SER A 33 5.19 19.07 2.61
CA SER A 33 4.91 19.59 1.27
C SER A 33 4.46 18.49 0.29
N LEU A 34 4.63 17.22 0.66
CA LEU A 34 4.34 16.06 -0.17
C LEU A 34 2.89 15.59 -0.07
N GLY A 35 2.18 15.95 1.01
CA GLY A 35 0.79 15.56 1.26
C GLY A 35 0.38 15.77 2.71
N ASP A 36 -0.83 15.32 3.06
CA ASP A 36 -1.28 15.36 4.46
C ASP A 36 -0.57 14.27 5.25
N LEU A 37 0.26 14.68 6.20
CA LEU A 37 1.08 13.79 7.01
C LEU A 37 0.53 13.69 8.44
N ILE A 38 0.44 12.47 8.94
CA ILE A 38 0.13 12.20 10.35
C ILE A 38 1.16 11.25 10.96
N GLU A 39 1.38 11.38 12.26
CA GLU A 39 2.16 10.47 13.10
C GLU A 39 1.24 9.78 14.10
N PHE A 40 1.23 8.45 14.15
CA PHE A 40 0.42 7.69 15.09
C PHE A 40 1.03 7.71 16.49
N ARG A 41 0.19 7.93 17.53
CA ARG A 41 0.65 8.03 18.92
C ARG A 41 0.94 6.67 19.56
N SER A 42 0.28 5.62 19.11
CA SER A 42 0.35 4.29 19.71
C SER A 42 1.32 3.33 19.03
N MET A 43 1.88 3.74 17.90
CA MET A 43 2.79 2.93 17.09
C MET A 43 3.85 3.80 16.42
N ASP A 44 5.01 3.24 16.17
CA ASP A 44 6.08 3.90 15.41
C ASP A 44 5.75 3.85 13.90
N ALA A 45 4.78 4.66 13.51
CA ALA A 45 4.29 4.72 12.14
C ALA A 45 3.79 6.13 11.77
N PHE A 46 3.92 6.43 10.49
CA PHE A 46 3.40 7.63 9.84
C PHE A 46 2.46 7.23 8.71
N MET A 47 1.54 8.12 8.36
CA MET A 47 0.75 7.97 7.15
C MET A 47 0.75 9.27 6.37
N ILE A 48 1.07 9.18 5.08
CA ILE A 48 0.99 10.30 4.14
C ILE A 48 -0.15 10.07 3.14
N THR A 49 -1.02 11.07 3.00
CA THR A 49 -2.07 11.08 1.98
C THR A 49 -1.68 12.01 0.85
N ILE A 50 -1.42 11.45 -0.33
CA ILE A 50 -0.98 12.17 -1.52
C ILE A 50 -2.12 12.39 -2.52
N ASP A 51 -2.04 13.45 -3.34
CA ASP A 51 -3.09 13.77 -4.35
C ASP A 51 -3.02 12.87 -5.59
N LYS A 52 -1.80 12.53 -6.02
CA LYS A 52 -1.57 11.68 -7.20
C LYS A 52 -1.77 10.20 -6.87
N ILE A 53 -2.02 9.41 -7.92
CA ILE A 53 -2.03 7.94 -7.77
C ILE A 53 -0.66 7.44 -7.27
N HIS A 54 -0.67 6.54 -6.29
CA HIS A 54 0.54 5.99 -5.67
C HIS A 54 1.52 5.36 -6.66
N LEU A 55 1.06 4.81 -7.79
CA LEU A 55 1.91 4.28 -8.86
C LEU A 55 2.92 5.29 -9.44
N ASN A 56 2.63 6.60 -9.31
CA ASN A 56 3.45 7.71 -9.79
C ASN A 56 4.16 8.45 -8.65
N SER A 57 4.29 7.83 -7.48
CA SER A 57 4.93 8.41 -6.30
C SER A 57 6.34 7.86 -6.06
N ASP A 58 7.15 7.84 -7.12
CA ASP A 58 8.54 7.38 -7.02
C ASP A 58 9.27 8.05 -5.86
N PHE A 59 10.01 7.24 -5.09
CA PHE A 59 10.83 7.65 -3.96
C PHE A 59 10.10 8.39 -2.83
N ILE A 60 8.77 8.31 -2.73
CA ILE A 60 7.99 9.08 -1.73
C ILE A 60 8.52 8.87 -0.30
N GLY A 61 8.92 7.66 0.06
CA GLY A 61 9.49 7.36 1.37
C GLY A 61 10.79 8.12 1.62
N SER A 62 11.73 8.08 0.67
CA SER A 62 13.02 8.77 0.80
C SER A 62 12.89 10.30 0.76
N LEU A 63 11.97 10.81 -0.06
CA LEU A 63 11.68 12.25 -0.10
C LEU A 63 11.11 12.74 1.22
N LEU A 64 10.20 11.96 1.83
CA LEU A 64 9.66 12.31 3.13
C LEU A 64 10.70 12.20 4.25
N GLU A 65 11.57 11.17 4.21
CA GLU A 65 12.69 11.04 5.16
C GLU A 65 13.57 12.29 5.19
N GLU A 66 13.87 12.83 4.01
CA GLU A 66 14.68 14.06 3.88
C GLU A 66 13.94 15.29 4.41
N GLU A 67 12.64 15.41 4.10
CA GLU A 67 11.83 16.56 4.49
C GLU A 67 11.65 16.67 6.01
N ILE A 68 11.28 15.57 6.67
CA ILE A 68 10.98 15.57 8.11
C ILE A 68 12.16 15.15 8.99
N ASN A 69 13.32 14.85 8.40
CA ASN A 69 14.51 14.34 9.09
C ASN A 69 14.21 13.11 9.97
N HIS A 70 13.45 12.16 9.43
CA HIS A 70 13.07 10.89 10.06
C HIS A 70 13.47 9.73 9.17
N LYS A 71 13.70 8.53 9.73
CA LYS A 71 14.03 7.32 8.97
C LYS A 71 12.93 6.28 9.08
N PHE A 72 12.53 5.72 7.93
CA PHE A 72 11.59 4.61 7.86
C PHE A 72 12.33 3.30 7.59
N ASP A 73 11.89 2.24 8.25
CA ASP A 73 12.39 0.89 7.98
C ASP A 73 11.70 0.25 6.78
N ASP A 74 10.44 0.61 6.55
CA ASP A 74 9.61 0.05 5.48
C ASP A 74 8.43 0.95 5.09
N VAL A 75 7.86 0.65 3.91
CA VAL A 75 6.70 1.33 3.34
C VAL A 75 5.59 0.33 3.06
N ILE A 76 4.36 0.71 3.36
CA ILE A 76 3.14 -0.02 2.99
C ILE A 76 2.25 0.90 2.18
N VAL A 77 1.98 0.55 0.93
CA VAL A 77 1.06 1.30 0.06
C VAL A 77 -0.32 0.68 0.17
N LEU A 78 -1.30 1.46 0.58
CA LEU A 78 -2.71 1.05 0.62
C LEU A 78 -3.33 1.30 -0.75
N SER A 79 -4.00 0.29 -1.32
CA SER A 79 -4.42 0.34 -2.72
C SER A 79 -5.67 -0.50 -2.99
N ARG A 80 -6.27 -0.23 -4.14
CA ARG A 80 -7.29 -1.10 -4.70
C ARG A 80 -6.66 -2.29 -5.41
N HIS A 81 -7.16 -3.47 -5.12
CA HIS A 81 -7.00 -4.63 -5.99
C HIS A 81 -8.01 -4.55 -7.14
N TYR A 82 -7.56 -4.78 -8.37
CA TYR A 82 -8.44 -4.90 -9.54
C TYR A 82 -8.22 -6.24 -10.24
N SER A 83 -9.29 -6.98 -10.46
CA SER A 83 -9.26 -8.23 -11.21
C SER A 83 -10.48 -8.36 -12.11
N GLU A 84 -10.26 -8.78 -13.37
CA GLU A 84 -11.34 -9.06 -14.33
C GLU A 84 -12.31 -10.13 -13.84
N SER A 85 -11.89 -11.00 -12.91
CA SER A 85 -12.75 -12.01 -12.31
C SER A 85 -13.87 -11.41 -11.45
N GLY A 86 -13.69 -10.17 -10.95
CA GLY A 86 -14.59 -9.50 -10.03
C GLY A 86 -14.71 -10.17 -8.66
N ARG A 87 -13.90 -11.19 -8.36
CA ARG A 87 -13.92 -11.90 -7.06
C ARG A 87 -13.36 -10.98 -5.98
N PRO A 88 -14.04 -10.86 -4.82
CA PRO A 88 -13.50 -10.14 -3.69
C PRO A 88 -12.14 -10.70 -3.28
N ALA A 89 -11.18 -9.82 -3.02
CA ALA A 89 -9.84 -10.21 -2.60
C ALA A 89 -9.22 -9.22 -1.62
N MET A 90 -8.39 -9.72 -0.72
CA MET A 90 -7.38 -8.93 -0.02
C MET A 90 -6.02 -9.52 -0.36
N THR A 91 -5.14 -8.69 -0.84
CA THR A 91 -3.85 -9.14 -1.34
C THR A 91 -2.69 -8.36 -0.74
N VAL A 92 -1.55 -9.02 -0.68
CA VAL A 92 -0.26 -8.38 -0.42
C VAL A 92 0.68 -8.74 -1.56
N HIS A 93 1.53 -7.80 -1.98
CA HIS A 93 2.56 -8.13 -2.96
C HIS A 93 3.76 -7.20 -2.90
N PRO A 94 4.95 -7.68 -3.30
CA PRO A 94 6.12 -6.85 -3.55
C PRO A 94 5.97 -6.13 -4.90
N ILE A 95 6.71 -5.05 -5.11
CA ILE A 95 6.64 -4.24 -6.31
C ILE A 95 7.92 -4.25 -7.13
N GLY A 96 7.77 -3.98 -8.41
CA GLY A 96 8.85 -3.91 -9.38
C GLY A 96 8.42 -4.40 -10.75
N VAL A 97 9.16 -4.01 -11.78
CA VAL A 97 8.87 -4.38 -13.17
C VAL A 97 9.92 -5.38 -13.65
N VAL A 98 9.56 -6.66 -13.62
CA VAL A 98 10.47 -7.76 -14.00
C VAL A 98 10.66 -7.78 -15.52
N THR A 99 11.91 -8.02 -15.97
CA THR A 99 12.22 -8.15 -17.38
C THR A 99 11.56 -9.39 -18.02
N GLY A 100 11.00 -9.22 -19.23
CA GLY A 100 10.43 -10.32 -20.00
C GLY A 100 8.99 -10.70 -19.64
N VAL A 101 8.39 -10.08 -18.64
CA VAL A 101 6.99 -10.27 -18.29
C VAL A 101 6.20 -8.99 -18.62
N LYS A 102 5.22 -9.10 -19.52
CA LYS A 102 4.25 -8.03 -19.75
C LYS A 102 3.11 -8.19 -18.75
N LEU A 103 3.27 -7.63 -17.57
CA LEU A 103 2.19 -7.43 -16.63
C LEU A 103 1.76 -5.96 -16.72
N GLY A 104 0.69 -5.70 -17.46
CA GLY A 104 0.21 -4.37 -17.75
C GLY A 104 0.95 -3.65 -18.89
N GLU A 105 0.47 -2.47 -19.27
CA GLU A 105 1.15 -1.60 -20.23
C GLU A 105 2.32 -0.88 -19.55
N ILE A 106 3.50 -1.00 -20.15
CA ILE A 106 4.70 -0.29 -19.68
C ILE A 106 4.41 1.22 -19.71
N GLY A 107 4.61 1.89 -18.57
CA GLY A 107 4.40 3.33 -18.41
C GLY A 107 3.05 3.73 -17.81
N LEU A 108 2.01 2.88 -17.81
CA LEU A 108 0.74 3.17 -17.14
C LEU A 108 0.71 2.68 -15.69
N SER A 109 1.53 1.69 -15.36
CA SER A 109 1.56 1.05 -14.05
C SER A 109 2.73 1.50 -13.16
N GLY A 110 3.42 2.58 -13.53
CA GLY A 110 4.59 3.08 -12.80
C GLY A 110 5.79 2.10 -12.80
N GLY A 111 6.84 2.48 -12.08
CA GLY A 111 8.04 1.67 -11.96
C GLY A 111 9.02 1.81 -13.12
N LEU A 112 10.17 1.17 -12.98
CA LEU A 112 11.24 1.16 -13.97
C LEU A 112 11.50 -0.28 -14.42
N PHE A 113 11.48 -0.51 -15.73
CA PHE A 113 11.70 -1.82 -16.35
C PHE A 113 13.02 -2.46 -15.89
N GLY A 114 12.97 -3.69 -15.42
CA GLY A 114 14.13 -4.42 -14.92
C GLY A 114 14.53 -4.08 -13.48
N THR A 115 13.73 -3.25 -12.78
CA THR A 115 14.02 -2.84 -11.40
C THR A 115 13.03 -3.49 -10.43
N LEU A 116 13.57 -4.12 -9.40
CA LEU A 116 12.80 -4.64 -8.26
C LEU A 116 13.02 -3.72 -7.06
N VAL A 117 11.96 -3.50 -6.30
CA VAL A 117 12.02 -2.83 -5.00
C VAL A 117 12.27 -3.89 -3.91
N PRO A 118 13.10 -3.64 -2.91
CA PRO A 118 13.25 -4.56 -1.79
C PRO A 118 11.88 -4.93 -1.19
N PRO A 119 11.55 -6.21 -1.02
CA PRO A 119 10.27 -6.61 -0.46
C PRO A 119 10.17 -6.24 1.01
N ASN A 120 8.98 -5.81 1.45
CA ASN A 120 8.74 -5.49 2.85
C ASN A 120 8.84 -6.76 3.71
N PRO A 121 9.67 -6.76 4.78
CA PRO A 121 9.86 -7.94 5.63
C PRO A 121 8.60 -8.33 6.41
N LYS A 122 7.62 -7.44 6.57
CA LYS A 122 6.35 -7.69 7.26
C LYS A 122 5.31 -8.40 6.39
N MET A 123 5.57 -8.61 5.09
CA MET A 123 4.58 -9.13 4.13
C MET A 123 4.03 -10.51 4.56
N SER A 124 4.87 -11.42 5.03
CA SER A 124 4.42 -12.74 5.50
C SER A 124 3.55 -12.65 6.76
N TRP A 125 3.87 -11.72 7.65
CA TRP A 125 3.07 -11.44 8.83
C TRP A 125 1.69 -10.88 8.45
N PHE A 126 1.64 -9.90 7.55
CA PHE A 126 0.37 -9.34 7.06
C PHE A 126 -0.49 -10.41 6.40
N LEU A 127 0.08 -11.24 5.54
CA LEU A 127 -0.66 -12.35 4.92
C LEU A 127 -1.22 -13.32 5.97
N SER A 128 -0.46 -13.62 7.01
CA SER A 128 -0.92 -14.48 8.10
C SER A 128 -2.06 -13.85 8.89
N GLU A 129 -1.99 -12.55 9.17
CA GLU A 129 -3.04 -11.82 9.89
C GLU A 129 -4.32 -11.67 9.06
N ILE A 130 -4.21 -11.35 7.77
CA ILE A 130 -5.37 -11.31 6.86
C ILE A 130 -6.07 -12.68 6.86
N ASN A 131 -5.32 -13.77 6.75
CA ASN A 131 -5.89 -15.13 6.79
C ASN A 131 -6.49 -15.46 8.16
N ARG A 132 -5.88 -15.02 9.26
CA ARG A 132 -6.42 -15.22 10.61
C ARG A 132 -7.76 -14.50 10.80
N VAL A 133 -7.84 -13.23 10.37
CA VAL A 133 -9.07 -12.43 10.44
C VAL A 133 -10.13 -13.01 9.52
N GLY A 134 -9.77 -13.38 8.28
CA GLY A 134 -10.70 -13.94 7.31
C GLY A 134 -11.37 -15.25 7.74
N ARG A 135 -10.76 -15.99 8.66
CA ARG A 135 -11.38 -17.21 9.22
C ARG A 135 -12.48 -16.94 10.26
N VAL A 136 -12.50 -15.73 10.83
CA VAL A 136 -13.40 -15.40 11.95
C VAL A 136 -14.36 -14.26 11.62
N ASP A 137 -14.09 -13.47 10.58
CA ASP A 137 -14.97 -12.40 10.15
C ASP A 137 -15.86 -12.85 8.97
N PRO A 138 -17.20 -12.96 9.18
CA PRO A 138 -18.12 -13.39 8.13
C PRO A 138 -18.13 -12.49 6.88
N ARG A 139 -17.72 -11.21 7.01
CA ARG A 139 -17.65 -10.28 5.88
C ARG A 139 -16.58 -10.71 4.86
N LEU A 140 -15.58 -11.45 5.31
CA LEU A 140 -14.47 -11.93 4.50
C LEU A 140 -14.61 -13.37 4.00
N GLU A 141 -15.75 -14.04 4.27
CA GLU A 141 -15.98 -15.45 3.91
C GLU A 141 -15.76 -15.75 2.42
N ASN A 142 -16.10 -14.78 1.56
CA ASN A 142 -16.00 -14.94 0.10
C ASN A 142 -14.76 -14.24 -0.49
N PHE A 143 -13.85 -13.76 0.34
CA PHE A 143 -12.63 -13.09 -0.13
C PHE A 143 -11.51 -14.10 -0.41
N ASP A 144 -10.84 -13.92 -1.54
CA ASP A 144 -9.53 -14.53 -1.79
C ASP A 144 -8.48 -13.79 -0.96
N LEU A 145 -7.83 -14.47 -0.02
CA LEU A 145 -6.81 -13.90 0.86
C LEU A 145 -5.45 -14.45 0.42
N THR A 146 -4.69 -13.67 -0.34
CA THR A 146 -3.56 -14.20 -1.09
C THR A 146 -2.39 -13.23 -1.25
N ILE A 147 -1.29 -13.77 -1.77
CA ILE A 147 -0.14 -13.02 -2.25
C ILE A 147 -0.17 -12.96 -3.78
N GLU A 148 0.17 -11.82 -4.34
CA GLU A 148 0.33 -11.67 -5.78
C GLU A 148 1.80 -11.68 -6.22
N ALA A 149 2.00 -11.97 -7.51
CA ALA A 149 3.32 -11.86 -8.12
C ALA A 149 3.78 -10.39 -8.15
N THR A 150 5.08 -10.17 -8.04
CA THR A 150 5.71 -8.85 -8.18
C THR A 150 5.33 -8.20 -9.50
N HIS A 151 4.75 -7.01 -9.45
CA HIS A 151 4.37 -6.23 -10.62
C HIS A 151 4.31 -4.74 -10.28
N HIS A 152 4.20 -3.88 -11.28
CA HIS A 152 4.11 -2.42 -11.29
C HIS A 152 5.08 -1.64 -10.36
N GLY A 153 4.97 -0.30 -10.36
CA GLY A 153 5.68 0.63 -9.51
C GLY A 153 4.93 0.99 -8.23
N PRO A 154 5.33 2.06 -7.59
CA PRO A 154 6.38 3.01 -7.98
C PRO A 154 7.81 2.49 -7.74
N VAL A 155 8.82 3.26 -8.14
CA VAL A 155 10.22 3.00 -7.75
C VAL A 155 10.41 3.44 -6.31
N MET A 156 10.93 2.54 -5.48
CA MET A 156 11.22 2.83 -4.06
C MET A 156 12.62 2.36 -3.69
N SER A 157 13.29 3.09 -2.80
CA SER A 157 14.57 2.67 -2.20
C SER A 157 14.38 1.90 -0.90
N LEU A 158 13.25 2.12 -0.22
CA LEU A 158 12.89 1.44 1.02
C LEU A 158 12.15 0.13 0.74
N PRO A 159 12.27 -0.88 1.63
CA PRO A 159 11.48 -2.09 1.57
C PRO A 159 9.99 -1.77 1.51
N THR A 160 9.30 -2.23 0.46
CA THR A 160 7.92 -1.82 0.19
C THR A 160 7.04 -3.03 -0.12
N MET A 161 5.78 -2.96 0.29
CA MET A 161 4.70 -3.83 -0.17
C MET A 161 3.44 -3.03 -0.44
N TYR A 162 2.55 -3.59 -1.26
CA TYR A 162 1.16 -3.19 -1.36
C TYR A 162 0.29 -4.05 -0.43
N LEU A 163 -0.71 -3.41 0.13
CA LEU A 163 -1.83 -4.03 0.83
C LEU A 163 -3.10 -3.55 0.12
N GLU A 164 -3.82 -4.48 -0.49
CA GLU A 164 -4.90 -4.13 -1.40
C GLU A 164 -6.21 -4.82 -1.02
N ILE A 165 -7.32 -4.15 -1.33
CA ILE A 165 -8.67 -4.70 -1.25
C ILE A 165 -9.42 -4.48 -2.58
N GLY A 166 -10.20 -5.45 -3.01
CA GLY A 166 -11.02 -5.38 -4.23
C GLY A 166 -11.79 -6.66 -4.45
N SER A 167 -12.31 -6.83 -5.64
CA SER A 167 -11.87 -6.33 -6.97
C SER A 167 -12.78 -5.30 -7.64
N THR A 168 -13.84 -4.85 -6.97
CA THR A 168 -14.83 -3.94 -7.57
C THR A 168 -15.13 -2.76 -6.63
N GLU A 169 -15.86 -1.78 -7.14
CA GLU A 169 -16.31 -0.59 -6.39
C GLU A 169 -16.96 -0.97 -5.03
N LEU A 170 -17.60 -2.14 -4.98
CA LEU A 170 -18.28 -2.59 -3.77
C LEU A 170 -17.30 -2.82 -2.61
N GLN A 171 -16.10 -3.36 -2.90
CA GLN A 171 -15.08 -3.59 -1.90
C GLN A 171 -14.22 -2.33 -1.66
N TRP A 172 -14.12 -1.44 -2.66
CA TRP A 172 -13.28 -0.23 -2.54
C TRP A 172 -13.90 0.83 -1.66
N SER A 173 -15.24 0.90 -1.56
CA SER A 173 -15.98 1.94 -0.85
C SER A 173 -16.57 1.51 0.50
N ASP A 174 -16.33 0.28 0.93
CA ASP A 174 -16.86 -0.28 2.19
C ASP A 174 -15.92 -0.05 3.38
#